data_5ac2a0a10cd8ba797476f390dc79141c
#
_entry.id   5ac2a0a10cd8ba797476f390dc79141c
#
_cell.length_a   1.000
_cell.length_b   1.000
_cell.length_c   1.000
_cell.angle_alpha   90.00
_cell.angle_beta   90.00
_cell.angle_gamma   90.00
#
_symmetry.space_group_name_H-M   'P 1'
#
loop_
_entity.id
_entity.type
_entity.pdbx_description
1 polymer ?
#
loop_
_entity_poly.entity_id
_entity_poly.type
_entity_poly.pdbx_seq_one_letter_code
_entity_poly.pdbx_strand_id
1 'polypeptide(L)'
;MKDAIQVRELKKSYGSHMVLKGIDFQIEKGEIFALLGVNGAGKTTALECIEGLRKYDSGAITVNGKMGIQLQSSSLPAHIKPMEAVKLFAKWNKTKIDDAMLDGLGIKEIEKKQYIQLSTGQKRRLHLALALIGDPDVIFLDEPTAGLDVEGRLSLHDQIRKLKSQGKTIVLASHDMAEVETLCDRIAILNSGNIAFCGTASELTDRVGRKYFIHIKTQQGDNTYETDNIEDTLISLLNELKQKKIHVLDIKVDCGTLEQHFIEMGRRGA
;
A
#
# COMPACT_ATOMS: atom_id res chain seq x y z
N MET A 1 12.72 -12.00 18.85
CA MET A 1 12.97 -11.03 17.76
C MET A 1 11.67 -10.33 17.47
N LYS A 2 11.67 -9.00 17.52
CA LYS A 2 10.47 -8.16 17.30
C LYS A 2 10.20 -7.95 15.82
N ASP A 3 11.25 -7.99 14.98
CA ASP A 3 11.18 -7.68 13.56
C ASP A 3 10.81 -8.91 12.73
N ALA A 4 9.88 -8.74 11.77
CA ALA A 4 9.55 -9.70 10.74
C ALA A 4 10.55 -9.59 9.57
N ILE A 5 10.91 -8.35 9.20
CA ILE A 5 11.86 -8.07 8.12
C ILE A 5 12.86 -7.00 8.58
N GLN A 6 14.13 -7.20 8.20
CA GLN A 6 15.17 -6.21 8.36
C GLN A 6 15.93 -6.07 7.03
N VAL A 7 16.04 -4.84 6.53
CA VAL A 7 16.80 -4.46 5.35
C VAL A 7 17.88 -3.49 5.76
N ARG A 8 19.14 -3.76 5.38
CA ARG A 8 20.31 -2.92 5.72
C ARG A 8 21.16 -2.67 4.48
N GLU A 9 21.43 -1.39 4.18
CA GLU A 9 22.31 -0.91 3.10
C GLU A 9 22.04 -1.62 1.78
N LEU A 10 20.77 -1.90 1.46
CA LEU A 10 20.39 -2.66 0.27
C LEU A 10 20.65 -1.84 -0.99
N LYS A 11 21.54 -2.34 -1.87
CA LYS A 11 21.89 -1.71 -3.15
C LYS A 11 21.56 -2.62 -4.32
N LYS A 12 21.04 -2.00 -5.39
CA LYS A 12 20.75 -2.69 -6.65
C LYS A 12 20.91 -1.78 -7.83
N SER A 13 21.65 -2.27 -8.83
CA SER A 13 21.90 -1.56 -10.11
C SER A 13 21.49 -2.44 -11.30
N TYR A 14 21.17 -1.79 -12.41
CA TYR A 14 21.00 -2.40 -13.72
C TYR A 14 21.94 -1.70 -14.71
N GLY A 15 23.04 -2.36 -15.06
CA GLY A 15 24.13 -1.73 -15.78
C GLY A 15 24.71 -0.56 -14.98
N SER A 16 24.76 0.63 -15.57
CA SER A 16 25.21 1.86 -14.90
C SER A 16 24.15 2.55 -14.05
N HIS A 17 22.89 2.13 -14.11
CA HIS A 17 21.79 2.78 -13.40
C HIS A 17 21.57 2.14 -12.02
N MET A 18 21.89 2.89 -10.95
CA MET A 18 21.64 2.47 -9.56
C MET A 18 20.18 2.77 -9.17
N VAL A 19 19.39 1.71 -8.95
CA VAL A 19 17.96 1.78 -8.61
C VAL A 19 17.76 1.85 -7.10
N LEU A 20 18.51 1.08 -6.32
CA LEU A 20 18.52 1.14 -4.85
C LEU A 20 19.90 1.58 -4.39
N LYS A 21 19.96 2.63 -3.55
CA LYS A 21 21.20 3.35 -3.23
C LYS A 21 21.66 3.14 -1.77
N GLY A 22 21.34 1.99 -1.19
CA GLY A 22 21.64 1.68 0.20
C GLY A 22 20.43 2.03 1.08
N ILE A 23 19.33 1.29 0.91
CA ILE A 23 18.11 1.52 1.67
C ILE A 23 18.13 0.72 2.96
N ASP A 24 17.65 1.36 4.04
CA ASP A 24 17.55 0.80 5.38
C ASP A 24 16.13 0.95 5.90
N PHE A 25 15.51 -0.14 6.34
CA PHE A 25 14.26 -0.13 7.09
C PHE A 25 14.02 -1.48 7.77
N GLN A 26 13.07 -1.46 8.71
CA GLN A 26 12.62 -2.66 9.42
C GLN A 26 11.11 -2.70 9.50
N ILE A 27 10.56 -3.92 9.49
CA ILE A 27 9.12 -4.19 9.58
C ILE A 27 8.90 -5.06 10.82
N GLU A 28 8.01 -4.62 11.70
CA GLU A 28 7.68 -5.35 12.91
C GLU A 28 6.71 -6.50 12.62
N LYS A 29 6.67 -7.49 13.52
CA LYS A 29 5.71 -8.61 13.39
C LYS A 29 4.28 -8.12 13.62
N GLY A 30 3.37 -8.54 12.76
CA GLY A 30 1.94 -8.24 12.86
C GLY A 30 1.54 -6.84 12.39
N GLU A 31 2.46 -6.06 11.78
CA GLU A 31 2.08 -4.77 11.18
C GLU A 31 1.71 -4.90 9.70
N ILE A 32 0.92 -3.96 9.21
CA ILE A 32 0.74 -3.69 7.79
C ILE A 32 1.68 -2.53 7.44
N PHE A 33 2.66 -2.83 6.59
CA PHE A 33 3.69 -1.89 6.17
C PHE A 33 3.57 -1.60 4.68
N ALA A 34 3.61 -0.32 4.29
CA ALA A 34 3.61 0.05 2.88
C ALA A 34 4.95 0.61 2.41
N LEU A 35 5.39 0.15 1.24
CA LEU A 35 6.47 0.77 0.49
C LEU A 35 5.88 1.66 -0.60
N LEU A 36 5.96 2.96 -0.40
CA LEU A 36 5.42 4.00 -1.28
C LEU A 36 6.50 4.59 -2.18
N GLY A 37 6.11 5.13 -3.31
CA GLY A 37 7.00 5.84 -4.22
C GLY A 37 6.37 6.03 -5.59
N VAL A 38 6.85 7.01 -6.34
CA VAL A 38 6.44 7.20 -7.73
C VAL A 38 6.84 6.00 -8.62
N ASN A 39 6.26 5.91 -9.80
CA ASN A 39 6.67 4.89 -10.76
C ASN A 39 8.16 5.05 -11.09
N GLY A 40 8.89 3.91 -11.09
CA GLY A 40 10.34 3.92 -11.28
C GLY A 40 11.19 4.23 -10.04
N ALA A 41 10.60 4.52 -8.88
CA ALA A 41 11.34 4.78 -7.64
C ALA A 41 12.14 3.56 -7.12
N GLY A 42 11.81 2.34 -7.57
CA GLY A 42 12.48 1.10 -7.17
C GLY A 42 11.66 0.19 -6.24
N LYS A 43 10.36 0.48 -6.02
CA LYS A 43 9.48 -0.32 -5.12
C LYS A 43 9.48 -1.81 -5.46
N THR A 44 9.11 -2.17 -6.68
CA THR A 44 9.09 -3.57 -7.16
C THR A 44 10.47 -4.20 -7.06
N THR A 45 11.54 -3.46 -7.40
CA THR A 45 12.92 -3.96 -7.25
C THR A 45 13.26 -4.26 -5.79
N ALA A 46 12.86 -3.39 -4.86
CA ALA A 46 13.11 -3.61 -3.43
C ALA A 46 12.32 -4.82 -2.92
N LEU A 47 11.03 -4.94 -3.27
CA LEU A 47 10.22 -6.11 -2.90
C LEU A 47 10.80 -7.40 -3.46
N GLU A 48 11.08 -7.48 -4.76
CA GLU A 48 11.66 -8.66 -5.40
C GLU A 48 13.00 -9.08 -4.78
N CYS A 49 13.83 -8.12 -4.32
CA CYS A 49 15.05 -8.42 -3.57
C CYS A 49 14.73 -9.04 -2.20
N ILE A 50 13.75 -8.49 -1.47
CA ILE A 50 13.33 -8.98 -0.14
C ILE A 50 12.69 -10.36 -0.25
N GLU A 51 11.88 -10.59 -1.27
CA GLU A 51 11.23 -11.85 -1.61
C GLU A 51 12.21 -12.95 -2.07
N GLY A 52 13.47 -12.58 -2.35
CA GLY A 52 14.47 -13.49 -2.90
C GLY A 52 14.30 -13.80 -4.39
N LEU A 53 13.39 -13.14 -5.08
CA LEU A 53 13.14 -13.29 -6.52
C LEU A 53 14.22 -12.62 -7.38
N ARG A 54 14.93 -11.64 -6.78
CA ARG A 54 15.98 -10.86 -7.45
C ARG A 54 17.24 -10.79 -6.59
N LYS A 55 18.38 -11.02 -7.21
CA LYS A 55 19.69 -10.80 -6.57
C LYS A 55 19.96 -9.30 -6.44
N TYR A 56 20.41 -8.89 -5.28
CA TYR A 56 20.91 -7.53 -5.00
C TYR A 56 22.44 -7.48 -5.06
N ASP A 57 23.00 -6.28 -5.16
CA ASP A 57 24.44 -6.10 -5.38
C ASP A 57 25.22 -6.07 -4.06
N SER A 58 24.66 -5.44 -3.02
CA SER A 58 25.21 -5.41 -1.66
C SER A 58 24.13 -5.07 -0.62
N GLY A 59 24.49 -5.24 0.65
CA GLY A 59 23.59 -5.06 1.79
C GLY A 59 23.21 -6.38 2.44
N ALA A 60 22.24 -6.35 3.34
CA ALA A 60 21.71 -7.53 4.02
C ALA A 60 20.18 -7.48 4.13
N ILE A 61 19.55 -8.62 3.92
CA ILE A 61 18.11 -8.80 4.10
C ILE A 61 17.90 -9.99 5.02
N THR A 62 17.08 -9.81 6.04
CA THR A 62 16.63 -10.89 6.94
C THR A 62 15.12 -10.90 6.96
N VAL A 63 14.50 -12.04 6.65
CA VAL A 63 13.07 -12.28 6.78
C VAL A 63 12.86 -13.40 7.79
N ASN A 64 12.10 -13.12 8.85
CA ASN A 64 11.85 -14.05 9.96
C ASN A 64 10.45 -14.66 9.82
N GLY A 65 10.38 -15.84 9.20
CA GLY A 65 9.16 -16.59 8.97
C GLY A 65 9.00 -17.06 7.53
N LYS A 66 7.88 -17.73 7.27
CA LYS A 66 7.50 -18.16 5.93
C LYS A 66 6.92 -16.98 5.15
N MET A 67 7.23 -16.91 3.87
CA MET A 67 6.72 -15.87 2.98
C MET A 67 5.59 -16.38 2.09
N GLY A 68 4.54 -15.57 1.93
CA GLY A 68 3.52 -15.68 0.90
C GLY A 68 3.65 -14.49 -0.04
N ILE A 69 3.67 -14.71 -1.34
CA ILE A 69 3.93 -13.65 -2.32
C ILE A 69 2.80 -13.59 -3.34
N GLN A 70 2.18 -12.42 -3.47
CA GLN A 70 1.25 -12.09 -4.55
C GLN A 70 1.90 -11.06 -5.46
N LEU A 71 2.36 -11.51 -6.63
CA LEU A 71 2.99 -10.64 -7.63
C LEU A 71 1.97 -9.78 -8.39
N GLN A 72 2.40 -8.58 -8.81
CA GLN A 72 1.59 -7.64 -9.59
C GLN A 72 1.06 -8.26 -10.89
N SER A 73 1.92 -8.95 -11.63
CA SER A 73 1.64 -9.51 -12.96
C SER A 73 1.63 -11.05 -12.97
N SER A 74 1.15 -11.66 -11.89
CA SER A 74 1.00 -13.12 -11.88
C SER A 74 -0.15 -13.57 -12.77
N SER A 75 0.06 -14.58 -13.59
CA SER A 75 -0.98 -15.20 -14.39
C SER A 75 -0.91 -16.73 -14.28
N LEU A 76 -2.08 -17.34 -14.23
CA LEU A 76 -2.23 -18.78 -14.28
C LEU A 76 -2.60 -19.23 -15.71
N PRO A 77 -2.41 -20.49 -16.07
CA PRO A 77 -2.89 -21.02 -17.33
C PRO A 77 -4.38 -20.73 -17.54
N ALA A 78 -4.74 -20.27 -18.75
CA ALA A 78 -6.09 -19.75 -19.05
C ALA A 78 -7.24 -20.68 -18.64
N HIS A 79 -7.04 -21.99 -18.78
CA HIS A 79 -8.07 -23.00 -18.56
C HIS A 79 -8.00 -23.69 -17.18
N ILE A 80 -7.02 -23.35 -16.33
CA ILE A 80 -6.93 -23.90 -14.98
C ILE A 80 -8.12 -23.45 -14.14
N LYS A 81 -8.68 -24.34 -13.34
CA LYS A 81 -9.71 -24.00 -12.37
C LYS A 81 -9.10 -23.58 -11.04
N PRO A 82 -9.75 -22.70 -10.25
CA PRO A 82 -9.26 -22.25 -8.96
C PRO A 82 -8.81 -23.37 -8.03
N MET A 83 -9.63 -24.43 -7.87
CA MET A 83 -9.28 -25.56 -7.01
C MET A 83 -8.14 -26.43 -7.55
N GLU A 84 -7.89 -26.44 -8.86
CA GLU A 84 -6.71 -27.12 -9.44
C GLU A 84 -5.44 -26.33 -9.09
N ALA A 85 -5.48 -24.99 -9.20
CA ALA A 85 -4.39 -24.14 -8.79
C ALA A 85 -4.11 -24.28 -7.29
N VAL A 86 -5.14 -24.23 -6.44
CA VAL A 86 -5.01 -24.43 -4.98
C VAL A 86 -4.35 -25.77 -4.65
N LYS A 87 -4.81 -26.87 -5.27
CA LYS A 87 -4.23 -28.21 -5.07
C LYS A 87 -2.77 -28.28 -5.51
N LEU A 88 -2.43 -27.63 -6.64
CA LEU A 88 -1.06 -27.57 -7.15
C LEU A 88 -0.13 -26.85 -6.16
N PHE A 89 -0.54 -25.67 -5.69
CA PHE A 89 0.23 -24.88 -4.74
C PHE A 89 0.33 -25.56 -3.36
N ALA A 90 -0.75 -26.19 -2.88
CA ALA A 90 -0.72 -26.94 -1.61
C ALA A 90 0.24 -28.15 -1.70
N LYS A 91 0.26 -28.86 -2.84
CA LYS A 91 1.22 -29.94 -3.08
C LYS A 91 2.66 -29.43 -3.12
N TRP A 92 2.89 -28.31 -3.78
CA TRP A 92 4.22 -27.69 -3.87
C TRP A 92 4.74 -27.27 -2.48
N ASN A 93 3.88 -26.60 -1.70
CA ASN A 93 4.20 -26.18 -0.33
C ASN A 93 4.15 -27.33 0.70
N LYS A 94 3.82 -28.57 0.30
CA LYS A 94 3.68 -29.75 1.17
C LYS A 94 2.76 -29.49 2.37
N THR A 95 1.65 -28.77 2.13
CA THR A 95 0.70 -28.37 3.16
C THR A 95 -0.70 -28.90 2.87
N LYS A 96 -1.57 -28.92 3.88
CA LYS A 96 -3.00 -29.19 3.72
C LYS A 96 -3.71 -27.92 3.23
N ILE A 97 -4.80 -28.13 2.52
CA ILE A 97 -5.69 -27.03 2.10
C ILE A 97 -6.50 -26.57 3.32
N ASP A 98 -6.52 -25.28 3.54
CA ASP A 98 -7.38 -24.65 4.54
C ASP A 98 -8.70 -24.25 3.88
N ASP A 99 -9.73 -25.06 4.10
CA ASP A 99 -11.07 -24.82 3.55
C ASP A 99 -11.72 -23.53 4.11
N ALA A 100 -11.44 -23.17 5.37
CA ALA A 100 -11.98 -21.96 5.99
C ALA A 100 -11.38 -20.68 5.36
N MET A 101 -10.10 -20.72 5.04
CA MET A 101 -9.43 -19.64 4.30
C MET A 101 -10.04 -19.51 2.88
N LEU A 102 -10.23 -20.61 2.17
CA LEU A 102 -10.81 -20.60 0.82
C LEU A 102 -12.26 -20.09 0.82
N ASP A 103 -13.07 -20.48 1.80
CA ASP A 103 -14.44 -19.99 1.98
C ASP A 103 -14.43 -18.48 2.29
N GLY A 104 -13.57 -18.03 3.19
CA GLY A 104 -13.43 -16.63 3.54
C GLY A 104 -13.01 -15.73 2.36
N LEU A 105 -12.33 -16.27 1.36
CA LEU A 105 -11.92 -15.58 0.13
C LEU A 105 -12.92 -15.82 -1.04
N GLY A 106 -14.01 -16.57 -0.83
CA GLY A 106 -15.01 -16.86 -1.85
C GLY A 106 -14.48 -17.71 -3.00
N ILE A 107 -13.45 -18.55 -2.77
CA ILE A 107 -12.84 -19.37 -3.81
C ILE A 107 -13.78 -20.51 -4.24
N LYS A 108 -14.59 -21.05 -3.32
CA LYS A 108 -15.57 -22.10 -3.62
C LYS A 108 -16.67 -21.62 -4.57
N GLU A 109 -17.06 -20.35 -4.50
CA GLU A 109 -18.07 -19.76 -5.40
C GLU A 109 -17.62 -19.75 -6.87
N ILE A 110 -16.31 -19.71 -7.11
CA ILE A 110 -15.70 -19.63 -8.42
C ILE A 110 -15.03 -20.95 -8.88
N GLU A 111 -15.12 -22.02 -8.11
CA GLU A 111 -14.37 -23.27 -8.33
C GLU A 111 -14.63 -23.93 -9.70
N LYS A 112 -15.84 -23.73 -10.26
CA LYS A 112 -16.26 -24.30 -11.55
C LYS A 112 -15.79 -23.51 -12.77
N LYS A 113 -15.42 -22.22 -12.56
CA LYS A 113 -14.97 -21.33 -13.63
C LYS A 113 -13.52 -21.62 -14.01
N GLN A 114 -13.16 -21.37 -15.27
CA GLN A 114 -11.78 -21.33 -15.70
C GLN A 114 -11.16 -19.96 -15.38
N TYR A 115 -9.84 -19.88 -15.20
CA TYR A 115 -9.13 -18.65 -14.85
C TYR A 115 -9.41 -17.49 -15.83
N ILE A 116 -9.52 -17.78 -17.13
CA ILE A 116 -9.84 -16.77 -18.15
C ILE A 116 -11.24 -16.16 -17.97
N GLN A 117 -12.16 -16.89 -17.34
CA GLN A 117 -13.55 -16.47 -17.11
C GLN A 117 -13.72 -15.66 -15.82
N LEU A 118 -12.67 -15.56 -15.01
CA LEU A 118 -12.71 -14.83 -13.74
C LEU A 118 -12.65 -13.32 -13.98
N SER A 119 -13.44 -12.56 -13.23
CA SER A 119 -13.29 -11.11 -13.16
C SER A 119 -11.95 -10.73 -12.52
N THR A 120 -11.52 -9.46 -12.66
CA THR A 120 -10.28 -8.97 -12.05
C THR A 120 -10.29 -9.20 -10.54
N GLY A 121 -11.38 -8.89 -9.83
CA GLY A 121 -11.52 -9.14 -8.40
C GLY A 121 -11.45 -10.62 -8.03
N GLN A 122 -12.08 -11.51 -8.82
CA GLN A 122 -12.00 -12.94 -8.61
C GLN A 122 -10.57 -13.47 -8.81
N LYS A 123 -9.84 -12.97 -9.81
CA LYS A 123 -8.42 -13.29 -10.01
C LYS A 123 -7.57 -12.83 -8.82
N ARG A 124 -7.77 -11.60 -8.34
CA ARG A 124 -7.05 -11.08 -7.17
C ARG A 124 -7.28 -11.92 -5.92
N ARG A 125 -8.54 -12.28 -5.63
CA ARG A 125 -8.87 -13.17 -4.50
C ARG A 125 -8.22 -14.55 -4.65
N LEU A 126 -8.19 -15.11 -5.85
CA LEU A 126 -7.50 -16.38 -6.10
C LEU A 126 -5.99 -16.26 -5.88
N HIS A 127 -5.33 -15.21 -6.40
CA HIS A 127 -3.90 -15.00 -6.18
C HIS A 127 -3.56 -14.79 -4.70
N LEU A 128 -4.40 -14.05 -3.96
CA LEU A 128 -4.26 -13.92 -2.51
C LEU A 128 -4.39 -15.30 -1.82
N ALA A 129 -5.39 -16.10 -2.19
CA ALA A 129 -5.55 -17.44 -1.65
C ALA A 129 -4.29 -18.31 -1.90
N LEU A 130 -3.71 -18.24 -3.09
CA LEU A 130 -2.49 -18.98 -3.42
C LEU A 130 -1.28 -18.49 -2.61
N ALA A 131 -1.15 -17.19 -2.36
CA ALA A 131 -0.11 -16.62 -1.51
C ALA A 131 -0.24 -17.06 -0.05
N LEU A 132 -1.46 -17.34 0.43
CA LEU A 132 -1.74 -17.78 1.80
C LEU A 132 -1.56 -19.30 2.01
N ILE A 133 -1.39 -20.07 0.94
CA ILE A 133 -1.15 -21.51 1.05
C ILE A 133 0.17 -21.76 1.79
N GLY A 134 0.12 -22.59 2.83
CA GLY A 134 1.28 -22.87 3.67
C GLY A 134 1.34 -22.05 4.95
N ASP A 135 0.31 -21.23 5.18
CA ASP A 135 0.18 -20.39 6.38
C ASP A 135 1.40 -19.49 6.61
N PRO A 136 1.68 -18.56 5.70
CA PRO A 136 2.85 -17.68 5.81
C PRO A 136 2.75 -16.74 7.02
N ASP A 137 3.91 -16.36 7.56
CA ASP A 137 4.04 -15.34 8.62
C ASP A 137 4.07 -13.93 8.04
N VAL A 138 4.67 -13.79 6.84
CA VAL A 138 4.86 -12.54 6.11
C VAL A 138 4.23 -12.66 4.73
N ILE A 139 3.38 -11.69 4.37
CA ILE A 139 2.62 -11.69 3.11
C ILE A 139 3.02 -10.44 2.32
N PHE A 140 3.50 -10.64 1.10
CA PHE A 140 3.82 -9.55 0.17
C PHE A 140 2.70 -9.40 -0.85
N LEU A 141 2.23 -8.17 -1.02
CA LEU A 141 1.15 -7.80 -1.94
C LEU A 141 1.62 -6.63 -2.81
N ASP A 142 1.88 -6.88 -4.09
CA ASP A 142 2.27 -5.83 -5.04
C ASP A 142 1.05 -5.33 -5.80
N GLU A 143 0.68 -4.05 -5.58
CA GLU A 143 -0.48 -3.38 -6.17
C GLU A 143 -1.79 -4.20 -6.04
N PRO A 144 -2.18 -4.64 -4.82
CA PRO A 144 -3.24 -5.64 -4.65
C PRO A 144 -4.62 -5.14 -5.09
N THR A 145 -4.87 -3.84 -5.05
CA THR A 145 -6.16 -3.21 -5.40
C THR A 145 -6.23 -2.70 -6.84
N ALA A 146 -5.14 -2.78 -7.60
CA ALA A 146 -5.10 -2.28 -8.97
C ALA A 146 -6.17 -2.94 -9.84
N GLY A 147 -7.00 -2.11 -10.49
CA GLY A 147 -8.07 -2.57 -11.38
C GLY A 147 -9.32 -3.12 -10.69
N LEU A 148 -9.43 -2.97 -9.37
CA LEU A 148 -10.65 -3.28 -8.62
C LEU A 148 -11.61 -2.10 -8.62
N ASP A 149 -12.91 -2.39 -8.66
CA ASP A 149 -13.96 -1.44 -8.32
C ASP A 149 -13.98 -1.15 -6.80
N VAL A 150 -14.82 -0.21 -6.39
CA VAL A 150 -14.89 0.23 -4.98
C VAL A 150 -15.24 -0.93 -4.04
N GLU A 151 -16.20 -1.77 -4.41
CA GLU A 151 -16.63 -2.92 -3.60
C GLU A 151 -15.54 -3.97 -3.48
N GLY A 152 -14.88 -4.30 -4.59
CA GLY A 152 -13.75 -5.23 -4.62
C GLY A 152 -12.58 -4.75 -3.77
N ARG A 153 -12.30 -3.43 -3.78
CA ARG A 153 -11.26 -2.80 -2.96
C ARG A 153 -11.59 -2.91 -1.47
N LEU A 154 -12.82 -2.54 -1.06
CA LEU A 154 -13.27 -2.66 0.34
C LEU A 154 -13.19 -4.10 0.83
N SER A 155 -13.68 -5.05 0.04
CA SER A 155 -13.60 -6.48 0.36
C SER A 155 -12.16 -6.96 0.57
N LEU A 156 -11.23 -6.52 -0.27
CA LEU A 156 -9.80 -6.86 -0.12
C LEU A 156 -9.19 -6.24 1.13
N HIS A 157 -9.51 -4.98 1.44
CA HIS A 157 -9.07 -4.32 2.67
C HIS A 157 -9.51 -5.07 3.93
N ASP A 158 -10.75 -5.55 3.95
CA ASP A 158 -11.27 -6.34 5.08
C ASP A 158 -10.53 -7.68 5.21
N GLN A 159 -10.18 -8.34 4.09
CA GLN A 159 -9.35 -9.54 4.12
C GLN A 159 -7.94 -9.25 4.69
N ILE A 160 -7.31 -8.15 4.28
CA ILE A 160 -6.00 -7.73 4.78
C ILE A 160 -6.06 -7.45 6.29
N ARG A 161 -7.09 -6.71 6.77
CA ARG A 161 -7.28 -6.44 8.20
C ARG A 161 -7.49 -7.73 8.99
N LYS A 162 -8.25 -8.69 8.44
CA LYS A 162 -8.46 -10.00 9.05
C LYS A 162 -7.14 -10.77 9.17
N LEU A 163 -6.30 -10.79 8.15
CA LEU A 163 -4.98 -11.41 8.21
C LEU A 163 -4.10 -10.77 9.28
N LYS A 164 -4.07 -9.43 9.37
CA LYS A 164 -3.39 -8.71 10.46
C LYS A 164 -3.91 -9.14 11.85
N SER A 165 -5.22 -9.23 12.04
CA SER A 165 -5.80 -9.67 13.32
C SER A 165 -5.41 -11.10 13.72
N GLN A 166 -5.00 -11.92 12.75
CA GLN A 166 -4.44 -13.25 12.94
C GLN A 166 -2.93 -13.24 13.24
N GLY A 167 -2.32 -12.05 13.38
CA GLY A 167 -0.90 -11.87 13.67
C GLY A 167 0.02 -11.95 12.45
N LYS A 168 -0.53 -11.93 11.22
CA LYS A 168 0.27 -11.91 9.99
C LYS A 168 0.90 -10.53 9.79
N THR A 169 2.12 -10.51 9.30
CA THR A 169 2.80 -9.30 8.82
C THR A 169 2.50 -9.12 7.34
N ILE A 170 2.12 -7.91 6.93
CA ILE A 170 1.72 -7.66 5.54
C ILE A 170 2.57 -6.53 4.99
N VAL A 171 3.16 -6.74 3.83
CA VAL A 171 3.97 -5.76 3.11
C VAL A 171 3.27 -5.41 1.81
N LEU A 172 2.89 -4.15 1.67
CA LEU A 172 2.21 -3.62 0.48
C LEU A 172 3.18 -2.78 -0.35
N ALA A 173 3.22 -2.98 -1.67
CA ALA A 173 3.64 -1.91 -2.57
C ALA A 173 2.38 -1.26 -3.14
N SER A 174 2.24 0.03 -3.01
CA SER A 174 1.12 0.78 -3.56
C SER A 174 1.57 2.19 -3.99
N HIS A 175 0.83 2.77 -4.90
CA HIS A 175 0.92 4.18 -5.25
C HIS A 175 -0.37 4.93 -4.84
N ASP A 176 -1.38 4.22 -4.31
CA ASP A 176 -2.63 4.80 -3.80
C ASP A 176 -2.45 5.21 -2.33
N MET A 177 -2.27 6.52 -2.12
CA MET A 177 -2.02 7.08 -0.79
C MET A 177 -3.23 6.97 0.14
N ALA A 178 -4.45 7.05 -0.40
CA ALA A 178 -5.68 6.91 0.39
C ALA A 178 -5.84 5.48 0.92
N GLU A 179 -5.47 4.48 0.09
CA GLU A 179 -5.42 3.09 0.52
C GLU A 179 -4.45 2.90 1.69
N VAL A 180 -3.25 3.44 1.54
CA VAL A 180 -2.17 3.30 2.51
C VAL A 180 -2.51 3.98 3.84
N GLU A 181 -3.06 5.20 3.79
CA GLU A 181 -3.50 5.94 4.99
C GLU A 181 -4.57 5.18 5.79
N THR A 182 -5.45 4.48 5.07
CA THR A 182 -6.58 3.74 5.69
C THR A 182 -6.16 2.39 6.25
N LEU A 183 -5.13 1.75 5.67
CA LEU A 183 -4.82 0.34 5.89
C LEU A 183 -3.52 0.11 6.66
N CYS A 184 -2.51 0.96 6.46
CA CYS A 184 -1.16 0.68 6.93
C CYS A 184 -0.86 1.31 8.29
N ASP A 185 -0.09 0.58 9.11
CA ASP A 185 0.40 1.08 10.40
C ASP A 185 1.60 2.00 10.21
N ARG A 186 2.53 1.58 9.33
CA ARG A 186 3.73 2.33 9.00
C ARG A 186 4.01 2.28 7.51
N ILE A 187 4.71 3.30 7.05
CA ILE A 187 5.04 3.50 5.64
C ILE A 187 6.54 3.79 5.48
N ALA A 188 7.10 3.36 4.37
CA ALA A 188 8.38 3.87 3.89
C ALA A 188 8.18 4.54 2.53
N ILE A 189 8.69 5.75 2.37
CA ILE A 189 8.67 6.49 1.11
C ILE A 189 9.99 6.32 0.41
N LEU A 190 9.97 5.62 -0.74
CA LEU A 190 11.11 5.44 -1.61
C LEU A 190 11.12 6.55 -2.67
N ASN A 191 12.18 7.36 -2.68
CA ASN A 191 12.39 8.41 -3.67
C ASN A 191 13.79 8.28 -4.29
N SER A 192 13.83 8.16 -5.61
CA SER A 192 15.10 8.12 -6.38
C SER A 192 16.11 7.10 -5.82
N GLY A 193 15.63 5.96 -5.34
CA GLY A 193 16.46 4.88 -4.80
C GLY A 193 16.88 5.01 -3.34
N ASN A 194 16.37 5.99 -2.60
CA ASN A 194 16.64 6.21 -1.17
C ASN A 194 15.33 6.20 -0.37
N ILE A 195 15.40 5.81 0.92
CA ILE A 195 14.28 6.01 1.84
C ILE A 195 14.26 7.46 2.29
N ALA A 196 13.26 8.22 1.80
CA ALA A 196 13.06 9.61 2.18
C ALA A 196 12.35 9.76 3.54
N PHE A 197 11.50 8.77 3.87
CA PHE A 197 10.78 8.71 5.14
C PHE A 197 10.48 7.25 5.51
N CYS A 198 10.48 6.95 6.80
CA CYS A 198 9.97 5.69 7.34
C CYS A 198 9.34 5.97 8.71
N GLY A 199 8.04 5.70 8.86
CA GLY A 199 7.28 5.97 10.09
C GLY A 199 5.77 5.81 9.87
N THR A 200 4.96 6.34 10.78
CA THR A 200 3.49 6.39 10.66
C THR A 200 3.03 7.54 9.76
N ALA A 201 1.79 7.49 9.27
CA ALA A 201 1.19 8.59 8.52
C ALA A 201 1.13 9.90 9.36
N SER A 202 0.87 9.79 10.66
CA SER A 202 0.89 10.93 11.58
C SER A 202 2.28 11.56 11.69
N GLU A 203 3.32 10.77 11.87
CA GLU A 203 4.71 11.26 11.91
C GLU A 203 5.12 11.95 10.62
N LEU A 204 4.63 11.47 9.47
CA LEU A 204 4.87 12.14 8.17
C LEU A 204 4.20 13.53 8.16
N THR A 205 2.94 13.61 8.57
CA THR A 205 2.20 14.88 8.65
C THR A 205 2.89 15.87 9.58
N ASP A 206 3.36 15.43 10.76
CA ASP A 206 4.07 16.28 11.72
C ASP A 206 5.44 16.74 11.16
N ARG A 207 6.13 15.91 10.38
CA ARG A 207 7.43 16.25 9.75
C ARG A 207 7.32 17.26 8.61
N VAL A 208 6.26 17.18 7.81
CA VAL A 208 6.03 18.09 6.69
C VAL A 208 5.46 19.44 7.17
N GLY A 209 4.80 19.44 8.32
CA GLY A 209 3.99 20.52 8.88
C GLY A 209 2.53 20.34 8.49
N ARG A 210 1.65 20.59 9.44
CA ARG A 210 0.21 20.50 9.19
C ARG A 210 -0.21 21.67 8.32
N LYS A 211 -0.55 21.40 7.07
CA LYS A 211 -1.21 22.34 6.19
C LYS A 211 -2.70 22.04 6.15
N TYR A 212 -3.50 23.06 6.26
CA TYR A 212 -4.94 22.98 6.19
C TYR A 212 -5.44 23.67 4.93
N PHE A 213 -6.46 23.10 4.33
CA PHE A 213 -7.15 23.66 3.18
C PHE A 213 -8.55 24.08 3.62
N ILE A 214 -8.83 25.38 3.55
CA ILE A 214 -10.15 25.93 3.85
C ILE A 214 -10.88 26.14 2.54
N HIS A 215 -11.88 25.32 2.28
CA HIS A 215 -12.74 25.44 1.11
C HIS A 215 -13.97 26.26 1.50
N ILE A 216 -14.17 27.40 0.86
CA ILE A 216 -15.32 28.28 1.11
C ILE A 216 -16.13 28.35 -0.17
N LYS A 217 -17.37 27.85 -0.09
CA LYS A 217 -18.36 27.97 -1.13
C LYS A 217 -19.20 29.22 -0.94
N THR A 218 -19.27 30.08 -1.95
CA THR A 218 -20.05 31.33 -1.91
C THR A 218 -21.00 31.38 -3.10
N GLN A 219 -21.89 32.37 -3.12
CA GLN A 219 -22.75 32.64 -4.27
C GLN A 219 -21.98 33.08 -5.54
N GLN A 220 -20.70 33.48 -5.36
CA GLN A 220 -19.85 33.98 -6.46
C GLN A 220 -18.86 32.92 -6.97
N GLY A 221 -18.78 31.75 -6.29
CA GLY A 221 -17.88 30.66 -6.64
C GLY A 221 -17.24 29.99 -5.45
N ASP A 222 -16.45 28.98 -5.72
CA ASP A 222 -15.76 28.17 -4.73
C ASP A 222 -14.28 28.58 -4.68
N ASN A 223 -13.76 28.85 -3.46
CA ASN A 223 -12.38 29.23 -3.24
C ASN A 223 -11.73 28.29 -2.24
N THR A 224 -10.43 28.01 -2.46
CA THR A 224 -9.61 27.19 -1.55
C THR A 224 -8.43 28.02 -1.06
N TYR A 225 -8.21 28.02 0.25
CA TYR A 225 -7.13 28.74 0.91
C TYR A 225 -6.26 27.76 1.67
N GLU A 226 -4.94 27.85 1.48
CA GLU A 226 -3.96 27.05 2.22
C GLU A 226 -3.46 27.83 3.43
N THR A 227 -3.41 27.16 4.60
CA THR A 227 -2.95 27.78 5.84
C THR A 227 -2.35 26.74 6.81
N ASP A 228 -1.46 27.17 7.66
CA ASP A 228 -0.97 26.44 8.85
C ASP A 228 -1.71 26.87 10.14
N ASN A 229 -2.50 27.96 10.10
CA ASN A 229 -3.33 28.44 11.18
C ASN A 229 -4.79 28.62 10.73
N ILE A 230 -5.64 27.63 11.08
CA ILE A 230 -7.07 27.62 10.71
C ILE A 230 -7.79 28.84 11.31
N GLU A 231 -7.57 29.11 12.62
CA GLU A 231 -8.34 30.08 13.37
C GLU A 231 -8.18 31.49 12.79
N ASP A 232 -6.97 31.99 12.71
CA ASP A 232 -6.69 33.33 12.23
C ASP A 232 -7.10 33.50 10.76
N THR A 233 -6.83 32.51 9.92
CA THR A 233 -7.17 32.56 8.51
C THR A 233 -8.68 32.54 8.30
N LEU A 234 -9.41 31.67 8.99
CA LEU A 234 -10.86 31.56 8.84
C LEU A 234 -11.56 32.85 9.32
N ILE A 235 -11.14 33.40 10.46
CA ILE A 235 -11.65 34.68 10.99
C ILE A 235 -11.42 35.80 9.97
N SER A 236 -10.21 35.90 9.43
CA SER A 236 -9.87 36.91 8.42
C SER A 236 -10.73 36.81 7.17
N LEU A 237 -10.84 35.60 6.61
CA LEU A 237 -11.64 35.34 5.40
C LEU A 237 -13.12 35.63 5.59
N LEU A 238 -13.70 35.21 6.72
CA LEU A 238 -15.11 35.47 7.02
C LEU A 238 -15.41 36.96 7.20
N ASN A 239 -14.50 37.71 7.83
CA ASN A 239 -14.63 39.17 7.98
C ASN A 239 -14.56 39.86 6.61
N GLU A 240 -13.64 39.45 5.73
CA GLU A 240 -13.52 39.99 4.37
C GLU A 240 -14.78 39.73 3.55
N LEU A 241 -15.29 38.49 3.56
CA LEU A 241 -16.51 38.13 2.83
C LEU A 241 -17.73 38.90 3.34
N LYS A 242 -17.82 39.09 4.68
CA LYS A 242 -18.87 39.89 5.32
C LYS A 242 -18.82 41.36 4.88
N GLN A 243 -17.63 41.98 4.86
CA GLN A 243 -17.44 43.36 4.38
C GLN A 243 -17.85 43.52 2.90
N LYS A 244 -17.53 42.52 2.08
CA LYS A 244 -17.91 42.48 0.67
C LYS A 244 -19.37 42.09 0.43
N LYS A 245 -20.16 41.83 1.47
CA LYS A 245 -21.56 41.36 1.42
C LYS A 245 -21.72 40.07 0.61
N ILE A 246 -20.72 39.20 0.63
CA ILE A 246 -20.75 37.91 -0.04
C ILE A 246 -21.25 36.86 0.96
N HIS A 247 -22.32 36.15 0.61
CA HIS A 247 -22.88 35.09 1.45
C HIS A 247 -22.10 33.80 1.29
N VAL A 248 -21.65 33.24 2.42
CA VAL A 248 -21.03 31.91 2.50
C VAL A 248 -22.14 30.86 2.52
N LEU A 249 -22.04 29.87 1.64
CA LEU A 249 -22.99 28.76 1.50
C LEU A 249 -22.51 27.51 2.24
N ASP A 250 -21.20 27.26 2.23
CA ASP A 250 -20.58 26.08 2.88
C ASP A 250 -19.13 26.38 3.23
N ILE A 251 -18.63 25.75 4.29
CA ILE A 251 -17.22 25.81 4.70
C ILE A 251 -16.77 24.38 5.03
N LYS A 252 -15.70 23.94 4.38
CA LYS A 252 -15.05 22.68 4.66
C LYS A 252 -13.59 22.94 4.96
N VAL A 253 -13.09 22.34 6.05
CA VAL A 253 -11.67 22.41 6.43
C VAL A 253 -11.11 20.99 6.36
N ASP A 254 -10.16 20.79 5.47
CA ASP A 254 -9.46 19.51 5.33
C ASP A 254 -8.00 19.67 5.77
N CYS A 255 -7.45 18.67 6.45
CA CYS A 255 -6.00 18.53 6.60
C CYS A 255 -5.39 18.09 5.27
N GLY A 256 -4.18 18.52 4.99
CA GLY A 256 -3.43 18.03 3.84
C GLY A 256 -3.40 16.49 3.81
N THR A 257 -3.66 15.93 2.64
CA THR A 257 -3.65 14.47 2.44
C THR A 257 -2.22 13.93 2.45
N LEU A 258 -2.06 12.64 2.75
CA LEU A 258 -0.76 11.93 2.63
C LEU A 258 -0.13 12.15 1.24
N GLU A 259 -0.95 12.25 0.19
CA GLU A 259 -0.52 12.53 -1.18
C GLU A 259 0.14 13.91 -1.33
N GLN A 260 -0.43 14.95 -0.71
CA GLN A 260 0.14 16.30 -0.71
C GLN A 260 1.48 16.33 0.03
N HIS A 261 1.56 15.66 1.18
CA HIS A 261 2.80 15.52 1.95
C HIS A 261 3.88 14.76 1.17
N PHE A 262 3.48 13.71 0.44
CA PHE A 262 4.37 12.95 -0.42
C PHE A 262 4.94 13.80 -1.58
N ILE A 263 4.10 14.61 -2.25
CA ILE A 263 4.51 15.53 -3.33
C ILE A 263 5.51 16.57 -2.80
N GLU A 264 5.27 17.12 -1.61
CA GLU A 264 6.19 18.09 -0.99
C GLU A 264 7.55 17.48 -0.64
N MET A 265 7.56 16.24 -0.12
CA MET A 265 8.82 15.54 0.15
C MET A 265 9.60 15.24 -1.14
N GLY A 266 8.90 14.91 -2.23
CA GLY A 266 9.52 14.76 -3.55
C GLY A 266 10.19 16.04 -4.06
N ARG A 267 9.62 17.21 -3.75
CA ARG A 267 10.16 18.53 -4.13
C ARG A 267 11.34 18.99 -3.26
N ARG A 268 11.39 18.59 -1.97
CA ARG A 268 12.47 18.94 -1.04
C ARG A 268 13.74 18.09 -1.20
N GLY A 269 13.64 16.95 -1.89
CA GLY A 269 14.76 16.02 -2.13
C GLY A 269 15.37 16.11 -3.54
N ALA A 270 15.02 17.13 -4.33
CA ALA A 270 15.55 17.36 -5.67
C ALA A 270 16.64 18.45 -5.68
#